data_bcf7eb883805164d1f5ed7c6409ab566
#
_entry.id   bcf7eb883805164d1f5ed7c6409ab566
#
_cell.length_a   1.000
_cell.length_b   1.000
_cell.length_c   1.000
_cell.angle_alpha   90.00
_cell.angle_beta   90.00
_cell.angle_gamma   90.00
#
_symmetry.space_group_name_H-M   'P 1'
#
loop_
_entity.id
_entity.type
_entity.pdbx_description
1 polymer ?
#
loop_
_entity_poly.entity_id
_entity_poly.type
_entity_poly.pdbx_seq_one_letter_code
_entity_poly.pdbx_strand_id
1 'polypeptide(L)'
;ILTSEALQEKKIAELAEQIASKKDVKMVLIAGPSSSSKTTFAKKLGLQLRIKGLKPVTIGTDDYFVERSLTPRDENGEYDFETIDALDLDLFNDHLTRLINGETVNIPTFDFKEGTKRYDDNKKLHLNDDEILVIEGIHCLNDKLTSKIPKENKFKIYISDLTVLNIDNFNRISTTDTRLVRRIVRDYNFRGYSAKETLDRWPSVNRGER
;
A
#
# COMPACT_ATOMS: atom_id res chain seq x y z
N ILE A 1 14.68 12.41 18.73
CA ILE A 1 14.07 11.11 18.40
C ILE A 1 12.76 10.96 19.19
N LEU A 2 12.75 10.87 20.51
CA LEU A 2 11.53 10.64 21.31
C LEU A 2 10.42 11.65 21.03
N THR A 3 10.75 12.95 20.90
CA THR A 3 9.76 13.99 20.56
C THR A 3 9.16 13.77 19.18
N SER A 4 9.98 13.36 18.20
CA SER A 4 9.52 13.08 16.84
C SER A 4 8.62 11.83 16.79
N GLU A 5 8.94 10.82 17.56
CA GLU A 5 8.12 9.61 17.70
C GLU A 5 6.76 9.92 18.34
N ALA A 6 6.77 10.69 19.44
CA ALA A 6 5.54 11.13 20.09
C ALA A 6 4.67 12.00 19.17
N LEU A 7 5.29 12.87 18.36
CA LEU A 7 4.58 13.67 17.37
C LEU A 7 3.97 12.80 16.28
N GLN A 8 4.67 11.77 15.81
CA GLN A 8 4.15 10.82 14.83
C GLN A 8 2.93 10.08 15.37
N GLU A 9 2.99 9.56 16.60
CA GLU A 9 1.85 8.86 17.23
C GLU A 9 0.64 9.80 17.36
N LYS A 10 0.86 11.04 17.79
CA LYS A 10 -0.19 12.06 17.84
C LYS A 10 -0.82 12.31 16.47
N LYS A 11 -0.02 12.44 15.43
CA LYS A 11 -0.50 12.64 14.04
C LYS A 11 -1.34 11.46 13.56
N ILE A 12 -0.96 10.24 13.88
CA ILE A 12 -1.73 9.04 13.51
C ILE A 12 -3.09 9.03 14.23
N ALA A 13 -3.13 9.42 15.52
CA ALA A 13 -4.38 9.53 16.26
C ALA A 13 -5.30 10.62 15.68
N GLU A 14 -4.75 11.80 15.34
CA GLU A 14 -5.47 12.88 14.68
C GLU A 14 -6.08 12.45 13.33
N LEU A 15 -5.32 11.68 12.53
CA LEU A 15 -5.83 11.13 11.26
C LEU A 15 -6.98 10.14 11.49
N ALA A 16 -6.86 9.25 12.48
CA ALA A 16 -7.95 8.32 12.82
C ALA A 16 -9.22 9.06 13.24
N GLU A 17 -9.08 10.17 13.99
CA GLU A 17 -10.21 11.01 14.38
C GLU A 17 -10.87 11.68 13.16
N GLN A 18 -10.07 12.24 12.25
CA GLN A 18 -10.56 12.83 11.01
C GLN A 18 -11.31 11.80 10.14
N ILE A 19 -10.82 10.57 10.06
CA ILE A 19 -11.47 9.48 9.32
C ILE A 19 -12.80 9.14 9.99
N ALA A 20 -12.80 8.89 11.30
CA ALA A 20 -13.98 8.49 12.04
C ALA A 20 -15.07 9.59 12.07
N SER A 21 -14.70 10.87 11.95
CA SER A 21 -15.66 11.97 11.89
C SER A 21 -16.41 12.06 10.56
N LYS A 22 -15.93 11.41 9.50
CA LYS A 22 -16.51 11.44 8.16
C LYS A 22 -17.34 10.19 7.90
N LYS A 23 -18.65 10.28 8.07
CA LYS A 23 -19.57 9.12 7.96
C LYS A 23 -19.55 8.42 6.60
N ASP A 24 -19.27 9.16 5.53
CA ASP A 24 -19.30 8.65 4.16
C ASP A 24 -18.00 7.89 3.78
N VAL A 25 -16.93 8.04 4.55
CA VAL A 25 -15.65 7.36 4.28
C VAL A 25 -15.79 5.87 4.55
N LYS A 26 -15.59 5.07 3.52
CA LYS A 26 -15.62 3.59 3.56
C LYS A 26 -14.25 2.97 3.38
N MET A 27 -13.28 3.75 2.86
CA MET A 27 -11.92 3.26 2.63
C MET A 27 -10.85 4.30 2.89
N VAL A 28 -9.71 3.83 3.38
CA VAL A 28 -8.47 4.60 3.55
C VAL A 28 -7.45 4.07 2.55
N LEU A 29 -6.93 4.94 1.71
CA LEU A 29 -5.95 4.65 0.68
C LEU A 29 -4.58 5.20 1.12
N ILE A 30 -3.62 4.32 1.36
CA ILE A 30 -2.30 4.67 1.88
C ILE A 30 -1.26 4.47 0.78
N ALA A 31 -0.79 5.58 0.23
CA ALA A 31 0.27 5.58 -0.76
C ALA A 31 1.61 6.01 -0.16
N GLY A 32 2.65 5.69 -0.86
CA GLY A 32 4.01 6.11 -0.55
C GLY A 32 5.02 5.22 -1.26
N PRO A 33 6.24 5.66 -1.43
CA PRO A 33 7.25 4.93 -2.16
C PRO A 33 7.62 3.61 -1.46
N SER A 34 8.31 2.73 -2.18
CA SER A 34 8.81 1.47 -1.60
C SER A 34 9.71 1.75 -0.40
N SER A 35 9.56 0.94 0.64
CA SER A 35 10.31 1.07 1.92
C SER A 35 10.05 2.37 2.70
N SER A 36 8.93 3.07 2.45
CA SER A 36 8.48 4.24 3.24
C SER A 36 7.76 3.87 4.54
N SER A 37 7.59 2.60 4.85
CA SER A 37 6.86 2.09 6.04
C SER A 37 5.33 2.16 5.94
N LYS A 38 4.74 2.10 4.74
CA LYS A 38 3.28 2.07 4.55
C LYS A 38 2.59 1.03 5.43
N THR A 39 3.04 -0.22 5.37
CA THR A 39 2.46 -1.34 6.15
C THR A 39 2.54 -1.10 7.66
N THR A 40 3.66 -0.55 8.16
CA THR A 40 3.79 -0.21 9.59
C THR A 40 2.83 0.90 9.98
N PHE A 41 2.72 1.93 9.14
CA PHE A 41 1.78 3.02 9.34
C PHE A 41 0.32 2.52 9.31
N ALA A 42 -0.05 1.69 8.34
CA ALA A 42 -1.39 1.11 8.23
C ALA A 42 -1.78 0.32 9.49
N LYS A 43 -0.84 -0.47 10.05
CA LYS A 43 -1.06 -1.19 11.31
C LYS A 43 -1.29 -0.24 12.50
N LYS A 44 -0.46 0.82 12.63
CA LYS A 44 -0.62 1.82 13.69
C LYS A 44 -1.93 2.60 13.55
N LEU A 45 -2.26 3.04 12.33
CA LEU A 45 -3.53 3.69 12.04
C LEU A 45 -4.71 2.77 12.37
N GLY A 46 -4.61 1.49 12.02
CA GLY A 46 -5.62 0.49 12.33
C GLY A 46 -5.90 0.35 13.81
N LEU A 47 -4.89 0.44 14.68
CA LEU A 47 -5.09 0.46 16.13
C LEU A 47 -5.86 1.72 16.58
N GLN A 48 -5.53 2.88 16.04
CA GLN A 48 -6.21 4.13 16.37
C GLN A 48 -7.66 4.16 15.85
N LEU A 49 -7.92 3.56 14.68
CA LEU A 49 -9.29 3.41 14.16
C LEU A 49 -10.14 2.53 15.07
N ARG A 50 -9.58 1.44 15.60
CA ARG A 50 -10.29 0.58 16.58
C ARG A 50 -10.67 1.32 17.85
N ILE A 51 -9.82 2.21 18.36
CA ILE A 51 -10.13 3.08 19.50
C ILE A 51 -11.32 3.99 19.20
N LYS A 52 -11.52 4.37 17.93
CA LYS A 52 -12.66 5.18 17.47
C LYS A 52 -13.90 4.33 17.08
N GLY A 53 -13.88 3.03 17.31
CA GLY A 53 -15.00 2.11 17.03
C GLY A 53 -15.05 1.56 15.61
N LEU A 54 -14.05 1.87 14.77
CA LEU A 54 -13.96 1.35 13.40
C LEU A 54 -13.03 0.13 13.36
N LYS A 55 -13.46 -0.93 12.68
CA LYS A 55 -12.65 -2.13 12.48
C LYS A 55 -11.96 -2.10 11.12
N PRO A 56 -10.62 -1.93 11.07
CA PRO A 56 -9.91 -1.91 9.79
C PRO A 56 -9.84 -3.31 9.18
N VAL A 57 -10.23 -3.40 7.92
CA VAL A 57 -10.08 -4.58 7.06
C VAL A 57 -9.04 -4.25 6.00
N THR A 58 -7.94 -4.99 5.98
CA THR A 58 -6.81 -4.69 5.08
C THR A 58 -6.92 -5.48 3.78
N ILE A 59 -6.77 -4.80 2.65
CA ILE A 59 -6.64 -5.39 1.31
C ILE A 59 -5.30 -4.92 0.72
N GLY A 60 -4.48 -5.88 0.29
CA GLY A 60 -3.23 -5.59 -0.45
C GLY A 60 -3.50 -5.42 -1.93
N THR A 61 -2.95 -4.39 -2.57
CA THR A 61 -3.00 -4.25 -4.02
C THR A 61 -2.21 -5.35 -4.73
N ASP A 62 -1.19 -5.89 -4.08
CA ASP A 62 -0.32 -6.94 -4.61
C ASP A 62 -1.06 -8.27 -4.89
N ASP A 63 -2.21 -8.50 -4.27
CA ASP A 63 -3.06 -9.66 -4.54
C ASP A 63 -3.84 -9.54 -5.86
N TYR A 64 -3.84 -8.37 -6.47
CA TYR A 64 -4.60 -8.06 -7.69
C TYR A 64 -3.72 -7.90 -8.94
N PHE A 65 -2.48 -8.36 -8.93
CA PHE A 65 -1.69 -8.38 -10.16
C PHE A 65 -2.41 -9.18 -11.27
N VAL A 66 -2.28 -8.71 -12.51
CA VAL A 66 -2.65 -9.52 -13.67
C VAL A 66 -1.76 -10.77 -13.74
N GLU A 67 -2.20 -11.80 -14.46
CA GLU A 67 -1.36 -12.97 -14.69
C GLU A 67 -0.04 -12.57 -15.34
N ARG A 68 1.05 -13.27 -15.00
CA ARG A 68 2.40 -12.94 -15.48
C ARG A 68 2.47 -12.80 -17.00
N SER A 69 1.74 -13.62 -17.75
CA SER A 69 1.68 -13.54 -19.21
C SER A 69 1.12 -12.21 -19.72
N LEU A 70 0.29 -11.53 -18.92
CA LEU A 70 -0.36 -10.26 -19.24
C LEU A 70 0.35 -9.05 -18.62
N THR A 71 1.37 -9.29 -17.78
CA THR A 71 2.13 -8.20 -17.14
C THR A 71 2.84 -7.37 -18.21
N PRO A 72 2.70 -6.02 -18.20
CA PRO A 72 3.42 -5.14 -19.11
C PRO A 72 4.93 -5.37 -19.05
N ARG A 73 5.61 -5.06 -20.15
CA ARG A 73 7.07 -5.12 -20.21
C ARG A 73 7.65 -3.72 -20.28
N ASP A 74 8.80 -3.55 -19.64
CA ASP A 74 9.57 -2.31 -19.70
C ASP A 74 10.36 -2.19 -21.04
N GLU A 75 11.09 -1.09 -21.20
CA GLU A 75 11.91 -0.78 -22.39
C GLU A 75 12.98 -1.85 -22.70
N ASN A 76 13.36 -2.64 -21.69
CA ASN A 76 14.34 -3.72 -21.81
C ASN A 76 13.67 -5.09 -22.09
N GLY A 77 12.35 -5.13 -22.18
CA GLY A 77 11.57 -6.36 -22.35
C GLY A 77 11.33 -7.16 -21.09
N GLU A 78 11.75 -6.64 -19.92
CA GLU A 78 11.51 -7.25 -18.61
C GLU A 78 10.10 -6.92 -18.09
N TYR A 79 9.54 -7.82 -17.26
CA TYR A 79 8.22 -7.57 -16.66
C TYR A 79 8.24 -6.34 -15.73
N ASP A 80 7.35 -5.39 -16.00
CA ASP A 80 7.19 -4.18 -15.19
C ASP A 80 6.04 -4.32 -14.20
N PHE A 81 6.35 -4.78 -13.00
CA PHE A 81 5.38 -4.92 -11.89
C PHE A 81 5.14 -3.60 -11.13
N GLU A 82 5.88 -2.55 -11.44
CA GLU A 82 5.76 -1.27 -10.74
C GLU A 82 4.79 -0.32 -11.45
N THR A 83 4.31 -0.67 -12.65
CA THR A 83 3.27 0.09 -13.34
C THR A 83 1.88 -0.22 -12.79
N ILE A 84 0.96 0.76 -12.84
CA ILE A 84 -0.45 0.55 -12.44
C ILE A 84 -1.15 -0.47 -13.36
N ASP A 85 -0.72 -0.57 -14.61
CA ASP A 85 -1.29 -1.48 -15.61
C ASP A 85 -0.91 -2.96 -15.35
N ALA A 86 0.00 -3.22 -14.39
CA ALA A 86 0.26 -4.55 -13.87
C ALA A 86 -0.85 -5.04 -12.91
N LEU A 87 -1.76 -4.16 -12.50
CA LEU A 87 -2.89 -4.51 -11.64
C LEU A 87 -4.16 -4.75 -12.47
N ASP A 88 -4.94 -5.73 -12.05
CA ASP A 88 -6.28 -6.00 -12.57
C ASP A 88 -7.28 -4.98 -12.01
N LEU A 89 -7.28 -3.80 -12.62
CA LEU A 89 -8.06 -2.65 -12.15
C LEU A 89 -9.56 -2.91 -12.21
N ASP A 90 -10.01 -3.69 -13.20
CA ASP A 90 -11.43 -4.00 -13.35
C ASP A 90 -11.92 -4.90 -12.22
N LEU A 91 -11.19 -5.99 -11.93
CA LEU A 91 -11.49 -6.88 -10.81
C LEU A 91 -11.40 -6.13 -9.47
N PHE A 92 -10.38 -5.29 -9.30
CA PHE A 92 -10.19 -4.53 -8.07
C PHE A 92 -11.36 -3.56 -7.82
N ASN A 93 -11.73 -2.78 -8.83
CA ASN A 93 -12.87 -1.85 -8.74
C ASN A 93 -14.22 -2.58 -8.57
N ASP A 94 -14.42 -3.76 -9.21
CA ASP A 94 -15.62 -4.57 -8.99
C ASP A 94 -15.71 -5.01 -7.53
N HIS A 95 -14.66 -5.59 -6.99
CA HIS A 95 -14.64 -6.04 -5.60
C HIS A 95 -14.87 -4.89 -4.61
N LEU A 96 -14.22 -3.73 -4.81
CA LEU A 96 -14.42 -2.57 -3.95
C LEU A 96 -15.87 -2.06 -4.00
N THR A 97 -16.45 -1.98 -5.19
CA THR A 97 -17.85 -1.55 -5.37
C THR A 97 -18.82 -2.48 -4.66
N ARG A 98 -18.64 -3.77 -4.84
CA ARG A 98 -19.48 -4.79 -4.20
C ARG A 98 -19.35 -4.77 -2.69
N LEU A 99 -18.12 -4.65 -2.15
CA LEU A 99 -17.90 -4.55 -0.71
C LEU A 99 -18.59 -3.32 -0.10
N ILE A 100 -18.49 -2.16 -0.75
CA ILE A 100 -19.15 -0.93 -0.28
C ILE A 100 -20.67 -1.07 -0.29
N ASN A 101 -21.22 -1.84 -1.23
CA ASN A 101 -22.64 -2.14 -1.34
C ASN A 101 -23.11 -3.25 -0.39
N GLY A 102 -22.22 -3.76 0.48
CA GLY A 102 -22.55 -4.82 1.45
C GLY A 102 -22.62 -6.21 0.84
N GLU A 103 -22.00 -6.43 -0.30
CA GLU A 103 -21.89 -7.77 -0.90
C GLU A 103 -20.65 -8.50 -0.38
N THR A 104 -20.68 -9.82 -0.50
CA THR A 104 -19.54 -10.68 -0.22
C THR A 104 -18.73 -10.93 -1.48
N VAL A 105 -17.41 -10.78 -1.40
CA VAL A 105 -16.47 -11.06 -2.50
C VAL A 105 -15.44 -12.10 -2.06
N ASN A 106 -14.89 -12.81 -3.03
CA ASN A 106 -13.78 -13.74 -2.80
C ASN A 106 -12.47 -13.04 -3.21
N ILE A 107 -11.68 -12.63 -2.21
CA ILE A 107 -10.43 -11.89 -2.44
C ILE A 107 -9.37 -12.85 -3.02
N PRO A 108 -8.74 -12.51 -4.16
CA PRO A 108 -7.66 -13.32 -4.69
C PRO A 108 -6.43 -13.28 -3.79
N THR A 109 -5.55 -14.23 -4.00
CA THR A 109 -4.16 -14.19 -3.51
C THR A 109 -3.25 -14.41 -4.71
N PHE A 110 -2.30 -13.50 -4.94
CA PHE A 110 -1.37 -13.64 -6.04
C PHE A 110 -0.20 -14.54 -5.66
N ASP A 111 0.00 -15.61 -6.41
CA ASP A 111 1.17 -16.47 -6.26
C ASP A 111 2.32 -15.94 -7.12
N PHE A 112 3.29 -15.29 -6.48
CA PHE A 112 4.45 -14.70 -7.15
C PHE A 112 5.37 -15.74 -7.82
N LYS A 113 5.35 -16.99 -7.40
CA LYS A 113 6.14 -18.06 -8.02
C LYS A 113 5.52 -18.50 -9.33
N GLU A 114 4.24 -18.84 -9.29
CA GLU A 114 3.47 -19.28 -10.45
C GLU A 114 3.09 -18.10 -11.37
N GLY A 115 2.90 -16.91 -10.82
CA GLY A 115 2.48 -15.72 -11.53
C GLY A 115 0.99 -15.71 -11.87
N THR A 116 0.17 -16.31 -10.99
CA THR A 116 -1.27 -16.46 -11.18
C THR A 116 -2.04 -16.09 -9.93
N LYS A 117 -3.32 -15.72 -10.09
CA LYS A 117 -4.24 -15.53 -8.98
C LYS A 117 -4.77 -16.88 -8.50
N ARG A 118 -4.87 -17.04 -7.21
CA ARG A 118 -5.55 -18.18 -6.56
C ARG A 118 -6.71 -17.68 -5.73
N TYR A 119 -7.79 -18.44 -5.69
CA TYR A 119 -8.97 -18.15 -4.88
C TYR A 119 -9.13 -19.25 -3.84
N ASP A 120 -9.38 -18.83 -2.60
CA ASP A 120 -9.71 -19.72 -1.49
C ASP A 120 -11.14 -19.40 -1.03
N ASP A 121 -12.01 -20.37 -1.08
CA ASP A 121 -13.41 -20.21 -0.65
C ASP A 121 -13.56 -19.80 0.81
N ASN A 122 -12.53 -20.01 1.63
CA ASN A 122 -12.46 -19.54 3.00
C ASN A 122 -12.07 -18.07 3.15
N LYS A 123 -11.61 -17.43 2.07
CA LYS A 123 -11.20 -16.01 2.05
C LYS A 123 -12.29 -15.07 1.53
N LYS A 124 -13.55 -15.40 1.78
CA LYS A 124 -14.67 -14.52 1.47
C LYS A 124 -14.67 -13.34 2.43
N LEU A 125 -14.74 -12.14 1.87
CA LEU A 125 -14.80 -10.88 2.59
C LEU A 125 -16.16 -10.25 2.41
N HIS A 126 -16.76 -9.82 3.51
CA HIS A 126 -17.93 -8.97 3.60
C HIS A 126 -17.58 -7.78 4.48
N LEU A 127 -18.03 -6.58 4.13
CA LEU A 127 -17.76 -5.38 4.90
C LEU A 127 -19.00 -5.03 5.75
N ASN A 128 -18.83 -5.08 7.07
CA ASN A 128 -19.88 -4.70 8.02
C ASN A 128 -19.91 -3.16 8.20
N ASP A 129 -20.97 -2.63 8.79
CA ASP A 129 -21.16 -1.17 8.97
C ASP A 129 -20.09 -0.50 9.84
N ASP A 130 -19.51 -1.25 10.80
CA ASP A 130 -18.44 -0.80 11.68
C ASP A 130 -17.02 -1.08 11.12
N GLU A 131 -16.95 -1.58 9.89
CA GLU A 131 -15.67 -1.89 9.22
C GLU A 131 -15.30 -0.83 8.19
N ILE A 132 -14.00 -0.63 8.04
CA ILE A 132 -13.42 0.30 7.08
C ILE A 132 -12.29 -0.38 6.32
N LEU A 133 -12.30 -0.27 4.99
CA LEU A 133 -11.22 -0.80 4.17
C LEU A 133 -9.94 0.02 4.36
N VAL A 134 -8.82 -0.66 4.56
CA VAL A 134 -7.49 -0.04 4.56
C VAL A 134 -6.67 -0.67 3.45
N ILE A 135 -6.39 0.11 2.43
CA ILE A 135 -5.71 -0.33 1.22
C ILE A 135 -4.35 0.36 1.18
N GLU A 136 -3.29 -0.41 1.02
CA GLU A 136 -1.94 0.12 0.85
C GLU A 136 -1.31 -0.31 -0.47
N GLY A 137 -0.58 0.61 -1.07
CA GLY A 137 0.17 0.35 -2.31
C GLY A 137 0.82 1.62 -2.86
N ILE A 138 1.73 1.46 -3.80
CA ILE A 138 2.40 2.62 -4.43
C ILE A 138 1.41 3.45 -5.25
N HIS A 139 0.37 2.83 -5.80
CA HIS A 139 -0.63 3.46 -6.66
C HIS A 139 -1.89 3.96 -5.94
N CYS A 140 -1.96 3.90 -4.59
CA CYS A 140 -3.19 4.25 -3.86
C CYS A 140 -3.65 5.71 -4.01
N LEU A 141 -2.81 6.63 -4.47
CA LEU A 141 -3.22 8.00 -4.83
C LEU A 141 -3.66 8.16 -6.27
N ASN A 142 -3.36 7.21 -7.14
CA ASN A 142 -3.78 7.25 -8.54
C ASN A 142 -5.29 7.01 -8.64
N ASP A 143 -6.00 7.96 -9.25
CA ASP A 143 -7.46 7.86 -9.38
C ASP A 143 -7.93 6.69 -10.25
N LYS A 144 -7.08 6.17 -11.15
CA LYS A 144 -7.38 4.98 -11.93
C LYS A 144 -7.60 3.75 -11.04
N LEU A 145 -6.83 3.61 -9.94
CA LEU A 145 -6.92 2.44 -9.04
C LEU A 145 -8.32 2.26 -8.45
N THR A 146 -9.02 3.36 -8.16
CA THR A 146 -10.36 3.33 -7.54
C THR A 146 -11.34 4.20 -8.32
N SER A 147 -11.31 4.11 -9.65
CA SER A 147 -12.06 4.99 -10.56
C SER A 147 -13.58 4.89 -10.40
N LYS A 148 -14.09 3.71 -10.04
CA LYS A 148 -15.54 3.46 -9.86
C LYS A 148 -16.06 3.86 -8.47
N ILE A 149 -15.17 4.25 -7.55
CA ILE A 149 -15.55 4.61 -6.18
C ILE A 149 -15.70 6.13 -6.05
N PRO A 150 -16.80 6.64 -5.46
CA PRO A 150 -16.99 8.06 -5.20
C PRO A 150 -15.88 8.67 -4.33
N LYS A 151 -15.59 9.96 -4.53
CA LYS A 151 -14.51 10.65 -3.80
C LYS A 151 -14.81 10.76 -2.30
N GLU A 152 -16.06 10.97 -1.93
CA GLU A 152 -16.54 11.05 -0.55
C GLU A 152 -16.32 9.77 0.24
N ASN A 153 -16.28 8.61 -0.42
CA ASN A 153 -16.02 7.33 0.24
C ASN A 153 -14.53 7.06 0.48
N LYS A 154 -13.65 7.94 0.01
CA LYS A 154 -12.19 7.74 0.06
C LYS A 154 -11.52 8.73 0.99
N PHE A 155 -10.57 8.23 1.79
CA PHE A 155 -9.61 9.05 2.54
C PHE A 155 -8.20 8.69 2.08
N LYS A 156 -7.49 9.63 1.46
CA LYS A 156 -6.18 9.41 0.87
C LYS A 156 -5.08 9.92 1.79
N ILE A 157 -4.07 9.08 2.03
CA ILE A 157 -2.90 9.39 2.86
C ILE A 157 -1.63 9.11 2.06
N TYR A 158 -0.71 10.05 2.06
CA TYR A 158 0.64 9.86 1.52
C TYR A 158 1.65 9.73 2.63
N ILE A 159 2.44 8.65 2.60
CA ILE A 159 3.53 8.42 3.52
C ILE A 159 4.86 8.76 2.84
N SER A 160 5.51 9.79 3.35
CA SER A 160 6.83 10.18 2.92
C SER A 160 7.89 9.76 3.94
N ASP A 161 8.94 9.10 3.49
CA ASP A 161 10.10 8.76 4.32
C ASP A 161 11.13 9.89 4.23
N LEU A 162 10.77 11.04 4.77
CA LEU A 162 11.68 12.19 4.84
C LEU A 162 12.72 11.95 5.92
N THR A 163 13.96 11.72 5.50
CA THR A 163 15.09 11.63 6.42
C THR A 163 15.53 13.03 6.79
N VAL A 164 15.48 13.34 8.08
CA VAL A 164 15.89 14.65 8.64
C VAL A 164 17.25 14.58 9.34
N LEU A 165 17.86 13.39 9.39
CA LEU A 165 19.17 13.20 10.00
C LEU A 165 20.27 13.58 9.00
N ASN A 166 21.24 14.32 9.49
CA ASN A 166 22.46 14.66 8.75
C ASN A 166 23.57 13.69 9.15
N ILE A 167 24.47 13.42 8.19
CA ILE A 167 25.71 12.66 8.44
C ILE A 167 26.69 13.57 9.22
N ASP A 168 26.71 14.85 8.85
CA ASP A 168 27.50 15.91 9.48
C ASP A 168 26.78 17.26 9.32
N ASN A 169 27.45 18.38 9.63
CA ASN A 169 26.87 19.72 9.57
C ASN A 169 26.49 20.18 8.13
N PHE A 170 26.99 19.52 7.10
CA PHE A 170 26.83 19.92 5.70
C PHE A 170 26.14 18.86 4.84
N ASN A 171 26.14 17.59 5.26
CA ASN A 171 25.69 16.47 4.45
C ASN A 171 24.45 15.82 5.05
N ARG A 172 23.34 15.89 4.30
CA ARG A 172 22.10 15.21 4.61
C ARG A 172 22.07 13.83 3.95
N ILE A 173 21.57 12.82 4.67
CA ILE A 173 21.26 11.53 4.05
C ILE A 173 20.07 11.71 3.10
N SER A 174 20.22 11.27 1.86
CA SER A 174 19.11 11.35 0.91
C SER A 174 18.00 10.37 1.29
N THR A 175 16.76 10.76 1.03
CA THR A 175 15.59 9.89 1.25
C THR A 175 15.67 8.64 0.39
N THR A 176 16.17 8.77 -0.85
CA THR A 176 16.32 7.66 -1.78
C THR A 176 17.32 6.62 -1.26
N ASP A 177 18.48 7.08 -0.76
CA ASP A 177 19.51 6.18 -0.23
C ASP A 177 19.04 5.48 1.04
N THR A 178 18.37 6.21 1.93
CA THR A 178 17.75 5.63 3.13
C THR A 178 16.75 4.53 2.76
N ARG A 179 15.90 4.77 1.78
CA ARG A 179 14.91 3.79 1.30
C ARG A 179 15.57 2.57 0.65
N LEU A 180 16.63 2.79 -0.14
CA LEU A 180 17.40 1.71 -0.74
C LEU A 180 18.02 0.80 0.33
N VAL A 181 18.70 1.38 1.33
CA VAL A 181 19.28 0.62 2.44
C VAL A 181 18.19 -0.17 3.19
N ARG A 182 17.08 0.47 3.51
CA ARG A 182 15.93 -0.19 4.17
C ARG A 182 15.36 -1.32 3.32
N ARG A 183 15.30 -1.15 1.98
CA ARG A 183 14.85 -2.19 1.06
C ARG A 183 15.81 -3.36 1.03
N ILE A 184 17.12 -3.12 0.95
CA ILE A 184 18.14 -4.18 0.99
C ILE A 184 17.98 -5.02 2.26
N VAL A 185 17.90 -4.37 3.43
CA VAL A 185 17.76 -5.06 4.72
C VAL A 185 16.45 -5.87 4.79
N ARG A 186 15.34 -5.28 4.35
CA ARG A 186 14.04 -5.97 4.31
C ARG A 186 14.05 -7.17 3.37
N ASP A 187 14.52 -6.98 2.15
CA ASP A 187 14.49 -8.00 1.11
C ASP A 187 15.43 -9.17 1.46
N TYR A 188 16.56 -8.88 2.09
CA TYR A 188 17.45 -9.92 2.62
C TYR A 188 16.80 -10.74 3.75
N ASN A 189 16.22 -10.05 4.75
CA ASN A 189 15.68 -10.73 5.94
C ASN A 189 14.35 -11.45 5.69
N PHE A 190 13.52 -10.98 4.76
CA PHE A 190 12.12 -11.42 4.64
C PHE A 190 11.71 -11.92 3.26
N ARG A 191 12.53 -11.68 2.23
CA ARG A 191 12.19 -12.05 0.84
C ARG A 191 13.22 -12.95 0.18
N GLY A 192 14.35 -13.22 0.84
CA GLY A 192 15.40 -14.10 0.34
C GLY A 192 16.22 -13.54 -0.81
N TYR A 193 16.16 -12.20 -1.03
CA TYR A 193 16.98 -11.55 -2.06
C TYR A 193 18.32 -11.08 -1.49
N SER A 194 19.37 -11.23 -2.25
CA SER A 194 20.67 -10.63 -1.96
C SER A 194 20.64 -9.10 -2.14
N ALA A 195 21.63 -8.42 -1.57
CA ALA A 195 21.80 -6.98 -1.78
C ALA A 195 21.98 -6.64 -3.26
N LYS A 196 22.70 -7.48 -4.02
CA LYS A 196 22.91 -7.28 -5.47
C LYS A 196 21.58 -7.35 -6.23
N GLU A 197 20.78 -8.38 -6.01
CA GLU A 197 19.47 -8.52 -6.67
C GLU A 197 18.53 -7.33 -6.34
N THR A 198 18.61 -6.81 -5.12
CA THR A 198 17.84 -5.61 -4.75
C THR A 198 18.34 -4.36 -5.47
N LEU A 199 19.66 -4.21 -5.62
CA LEU A 199 20.27 -3.11 -6.36
C LEU A 199 19.93 -3.16 -7.86
N ASP A 200 19.98 -4.33 -8.46
CA ASP A 200 19.67 -4.53 -9.88
C ASP A 200 18.20 -4.16 -10.20
N ARG A 201 17.29 -4.37 -9.25
CA ARG A 201 15.86 -4.01 -9.37
C ARG A 201 15.54 -2.56 -8.98
N TRP A 202 16.42 -1.85 -8.30
CA TRP A 202 16.15 -0.51 -7.78
C TRP A 202 15.79 0.55 -8.83
N PRO A 203 16.38 0.56 -10.04
CA PRO A 203 15.97 1.49 -11.10
C PRO A 203 14.49 1.33 -11.52
N SER A 204 13.99 0.10 -11.64
CA SER A 204 12.58 -0.20 -11.95
C SER A 204 11.64 0.37 -10.88
N VAL A 205 11.97 0.12 -9.60
CA VAL A 205 11.20 0.65 -8.46
C VAL A 205 11.10 2.17 -8.49
N ASN A 206 12.20 2.86 -8.75
CA ASN A 206 12.21 4.32 -8.83
C ASN A 206 11.39 4.87 -10.01
N ARG A 207 11.26 4.13 -11.12
CA ARG A 207 10.40 4.51 -12.25
C ARG A 207 8.92 4.42 -11.89
N GLY A 208 8.49 3.33 -11.27
CA GLY A 208 7.09 3.10 -10.91
C GLY A 208 6.54 4.03 -9.83
N GLU A 209 7.41 4.77 -9.13
CA GLU A 209 7.05 5.71 -8.08
C GLU A 209 6.90 7.16 -8.56
N ARG A 210 7.24 7.45 -9.83
CA ARG A 210 7.10 8.78 -10.46
C ARG A 210 5.75 8.93 -11.13
#